data_931171822005aa9981b7d373ea839b78
#
_entry.id   931171822005aa9981b7d373ea839b78
#
_cell.length_a   1.000
_cell.length_b   1.000
_cell.length_c   1.000
_cell.angle_alpha   90.00
_cell.angle_beta   90.00
_cell.angle_gamma   90.00
#
_symmetry.space_group_name_H-M   'P 1'
#
loop_
_entity.id
_entity.type
_entity.pdbx_description
1 polymer ?
#
loop_
_entity_poly.entity_id
_entity_poly.type
_entity_poly.pdbx_seq_one_letter_code
_entity_poly.pdbx_strand_id
1 'polypeptide(L)'
;MGNEKLLKVINEVNSAVCEREELIHCIALALLTRRNLFVLGDVGQAKSYAIDQFCKRIKGAKQFSTLMSKQTDTEQLFGRLDLASLIPGHVPKSVLESDPTYRDMKAELEKALDDFRNDPGNSCYADSVRRNEEALQIYEKALALSFGGKPEYITADKIPDCHIAFLDELFKSNEGVLNSLLKALNERVYTNEGRTVNIPVISFISASNEIPNFKNPEERILKALYDRFDLKVQTEYVSEKANRMAMLRKKQSCAEDTVSATVSLSELEEMQKEVKKIKIPESINELMDAVLLELRKKDIAVSDRTFFGFGSIVQAEAFLKGRDEVIPEDMLVLKNYLWNKPEEMSVISDTLKRICENPLGDRIKELTAKAYSVRDVFNAAENKNRALMALKNELLKLYNETLDIKKDFTETDAAASSVDSFIGTLEDISRAAYAETSFTYVSLPELKEYLELQK
;
A
#
# COMPACT_ATOMS: atom_id res chain seq x y z
N MET A 1 12.32 -11.11 -12.82
CA MET A 1 12.00 -10.21 -11.69
C MET A 1 10.85 -10.78 -10.88
N GLY A 2 10.81 -10.56 -9.56
CA GLY A 2 9.77 -11.15 -8.70
C GLY A 2 8.33 -10.72 -9.00
N ASN A 3 8.14 -9.60 -9.71
CA ASN A 3 6.82 -9.03 -10.04
C ASN A 3 6.01 -9.83 -11.06
N GLU A 4 6.64 -10.62 -11.93
CA GLU A 4 5.95 -11.32 -13.04
C GLU A 4 4.84 -12.27 -12.59
N LYS A 5 5.07 -12.98 -11.47
CA LYS A 5 4.06 -13.88 -10.89
C LYS A 5 2.85 -13.11 -10.37
N LEU A 6 3.10 -12.00 -9.66
CA LEU A 6 2.02 -11.15 -9.14
C LEU A 6 1.23 -10.49 -10.27
N LEU A 7 1.90 -10.03 -11.34
CA LEU A 7 1.24 -9.50 -12.54
C LEU A 7 0.36 -10.55 -13.22
N LYS A 8 0.80 -11.81 -13.28
CA LYS A 8 -0.05 -12.91 -13.79
C LYS A 8 -1.29 -13.11 -12.94
N VAL A 9 -1.14 -13.04 -11.60
CA VAL A 9 -2.28 -13.10 -10.68
C VAL A 9 -3.24 -11.92 -10.93
N ILE A 10 -2.72 -10.69 -11.00
CA ILE A 10 -3.53 -9.49 -11.30
C ILE A 10 -4.30 -9.66 -12.61
N ASN A 11 -3.64 -10.07 -13.68
CA ASN A 11 -4.26 -10.25 -14.99
C ASN A 11 -5.33 -11.35 -15.00
N GLU A 12 -5.07 -12.46 -14.31
CA GLU A 12 -6.03 -13.56 -14.20
C GLU A 12 -7.28 -13.14 -13.39
N VAL A 13 -7.10 -12.40 -12.28
CA VAL A 13 -8.23 -11.88 -11.52
C VAL A 13 -9.00 -10.83 -12.32
N ASN A 14 -8.31 -9.92 -13.02
CA ASN A 14 -8.96 -8.95 -13.91
C ASN A 14 -9.81 -9.61 -15.00
N SER A 15 -9.37 -10.76 -15.49
CA SER A 15 -10.15 -11.55 -16.46
C SER A 15 -11.38 -12.25 -15.83
N ALA A 16 -11.32 -12.52 -14.53
CA ALA A 16 -12.41 -13.13 -13.77
C ALA A 16 -13.49 -12.13 -13.35
N VAL A 17 -13.08 -10.87 -13.06
CA VAL A 17 -13.94 -9.82 -12.49
C VAL A 17 -13.84 -8.55 -13.34
N CYS A 18 -14.91 -8.25 -14.08
CA CYS A 18 -14.93 -7.11 -15.01
C CYS A 18 -15.02 -5.76 -14.27
N GLU A 19 -14.35 -4.75 -14.82
CA GLU A 19 -14.36 -3.35 -14.33
C GLU A 19 -13.99 -3.24 -12.85
N ARG A 20 -12.99 -4.01 -12.42
CA ARG A 20 -12.43 -3.98 -11.05
C ARG A 20 -10.91 -3.85 -11.03
N GLU A 21 -10.33 -3.42 -12.14
CA GLU A 21 -8.88 -3.33 -12.36
C GLU A 21 -8.24 -2.46 -11.27
N GLU A 22 -8.87 -1.33 -10.94
CA GLU A 22 -8.37 -0.42 -9.90
C GLU A 22 -8.42 -1.03 -8.50
N LEU A 23 -9.51 -1.76 -8.18
CA LEU A 23 -9.62 -2.49 -6.91
C LEU A 23 -8.53 -3.57 -6.82
N ILE A 24 -8.35 -4.35 -7.86
CA ILE A 24 -7.36 -5.43 -7.90
C ILE A 24 -5.95 -4.87 -7.80
N HIS A 25 -5.68 -3.76 -8.47
CA HIS A 25 -4.42 -3.03 -8.36
C HIS A 25 -4.17 -2.53 -6.93
N CYS A 26 -5.16 -1.91 -6.29
CA CYS A 26 -5.07 -1.47 -4.90
C CYS A 26 -4.88 -2.63 -3.91
N ILE A 27 -5.45 -3.81 -4.15
CA ILE A 27 -5.19 -5.00 -3.33
C ILE A 27 -3.72 -5.41 -3.44
N ALA A 28 -3.16 -5.44 -4.66
CA ALA A 28 -1.74 -5.75 -4.87
C ALA A 28 -0.82 -4.75 -4.15
N LEU A 29 -1.10 -3.45 -4.25
CA LEU A 29 -0.37 -2.40 -3.53
C LEU A 29 -0.48 -2.56 -2.02
N ALA A 30 -1.68 -2.86 -1.49
CA ALA A 30 -1.91 -3.08 -0.07
C ALA A 30 -1.07 -4.25 0.47
N LEU A 31 -0.99 -5.35 -0.28
CA LEU A 31 -0.19 -6.51 0.09
C LEU A 31 1.32 -6.24 0.00
N LEU A 32 1.78 -5.55 -1.04
CA LEU A 32 3.20 -5.21 -1.22
C LEU A 32 3.70 -4.23 -0.17
N THR A 33 2.86 -3.27 0.24
CA THR A 33 3.24 -2.20 1.18
C THR A 33 2.83 -2.49 2.63
N ARG A 34 2.13 -3.61 2.88
CA ARG A 34 1.54 -3.97 4.19
C ARG A 34 0.60 -2.90 4.72
N ARG A 35 -0.16 -2.24 3.84
CA ARG A 35 -1.12 -1.20 4.19
C ARG A 35 -2.54 -1.73 4.17
N ASN A 36 -3.44 -1.02 4.83
CA ASN A 36 -4.85 -1.37 4.86
C ASN A 36 -5.58 -0.72 3.69
N LEU A 37 -6.59 -1.42 3.14
CA LEU A 37 -7.39 -1.00 2.01
C LEU A 37 -8.86 -0.84 2.38
N PHE A 38 -9.44 0.30 2.07
CA PHE A 38 -10.87 0.57 2.18
C PHE A 38 -11.53 0.59 0.79
N VAL A 39 -12.63 -0.13 0.64
CA VAL A 39 -13.38 -0.25 -0.60
C VAL A 39 -14.76 0.35 -0.42
N LEU A 40 -15.00 1.48 -1.03
CA LEU A 40 -16.30 2.16 -1.07
C LEU A 40 -17.10 1.68 -2.28
N GLY A 41 -18.37 1.35 -2.09
CA GLY A 41 -19.26 1.03 -3.20
C GLY A 41 -20.55 0.36 -2.76
N ASP A 42 -21.56 0.44 -3.59
CA ASP A 42 -22.89 -0.09 -3.29
C ASP A 42 -22.92 -1.62 -3.15
N VAL A 43 -24.03 -2.11 -2.60
CA VAL A 43 -24.29 -3.54 -2.48
C VAL A 43 -24.41 -4.17 -3.88
N GLY A 44 -23.87 -5.38 -4.04
CA GLY A 44 -23.97 -6.12 -5.30
C GLY A 44 -22.90 -5.78 -6.35
N GLN A 45 -21.91 -4.97 -6.02
CA GLN A 45 -20.81 -4.60 -6.93
C GLN A 45 -19.64 -5.61 -6.94
N ALA A 46 -19.84 -6.83 -6.46
CA ALA A 46 -18.86 -7.92 -6.45
C ALA A 46 -17.52 -7.60 -5.73
N LYS A 47 -17.53 -6.68 -4.74
CA LYS A 47 -16.34 -6.32 -3.95
C LYS A 47 -15.73 -7.52 -3.24
N SER A 48 -16.52 -8.20 -2.42
CA SER A 48 -16.10 -9.38 -1.65
C SER A 48 -15.62 -10.52 -2.55
N TYR A 49 -16.28 -10.70 -3.71
CA TYR A 49 -15.88 -11.70 -4.70
C TYR A 49 -14.51 -11.38 -5.30
N ALA A 50 -14.24 -10.13 -5.69
CA ALA A 50 -12.95 -9.72 -6.25
C ALA A 50 -11.81 -9.93 -5.23
N ILE A 51 -12.05 -9.56 -3.97
CA ILE A 51 -11.10 -9.75 -2.86
C ILE A 51 -10.82 -11.24 -2.63
N ASP A 52 -11.86 -12.06 -2.55
CA ASP A 52 -11.74 -13.53 -2.38
C ASP A 52 -10.97 -14.16 -3.54
N GLN A 53 -11.28 -13.79 -4.79
CA GLN A 53 -10.56 -14.28 -5.97
C GLN A 53 -9.07 -13.94 -5.94
N PHE A 54 -8.70 -12.76 -5.45
CA PHE A 54 -7.30 -12.39 -5.30
C PHE A 54 -6.63 -13.18 -4.17
N CYS A 55 -7.26 -13.24 -2.99
CA CYS A 55 -6.71 -13.89 -1.81
C CYS A 55 -6.48 -15.40 -2.01
N LYS A 56 -7.37 -16.10 -2.71
CA LYS A 56 -7.22 -17.52 -3.08
C LYS A 56 -5.95 -17.82 -3.88
N ARG A 57 -5.36 -16.82 -4.52
CA ARG A 57 -4.13 -16.94 -5.32
C ARG A 57 -2.87 -16.71 -4.52
N ILE A 58 -2.98 -16.35 -3.24
CA ILE A 58 -1.86 -16.22 -2.31
C ILE A 58 -1.72 -17.53 -1.53
N LYS A 59 -0.89 -18.45 -2.03
CA LYS A 59 -0.69 -19.76 -1.40
C LYS A 59 -0.03 -19.65 -0.03
N GLY A 60 -0.57 -20.36 0.95
CA GLY A 60 -0.10 -20.35 2.33
C GLY A 60 -0.62 -19.18 3.17
N ALA A 61 -1.31 -18.21 2.56
CA ALA A 61 -1.99 -17.17 3.31
C ALA A 61 -3.33 -17.66 3.85
N LYS A 62 -3.52 -17.56 5.16
CA LYS A 62 -4.81 -17.76 5.81
C LYS A 62 -5.62 -16.48 5.68
N GLN A 63 -6.87 -16.61 5.25
CA GLN A 63 -7.80 -15.49 5.12
C GLN A 63 -8.85 -15.57 6.24
N PHE A 64 -9.09 -14.44 6.88
CA PHE A 64 -10.24 -14.23 7.75
C PHE A 64 -11.24 -13.33 7.03
N SER A 65 -12.52 -13.70 7.00
CA SER A 65 -13.58 -12.91 6.37
C SER A 65 -14.82 -12.91 7.25
N THR A 66 -15.38 -11.73 7.51
CA THR A 66 -16.61 -11.61 8.29
C THR A 66 -17.42 -10.38 7.88
N LEU A 67 -18.75 -10.51 7.98
CA LEU A 67 -19.68 -9.39 7.88
C LEU A 67 -19.85 -8.79 9.28
N MET A 68 -19.50 -7.51 9.41
CA MET A 68 -19.57 -6.79 10.67
C MET A 68 -20.99 -6.30 10.95
N SER A 69 -21.39 -6.36 12.22
CA SER A 69 -22.70 -5.91 12.69
C SER A 69 -22.62 -5.42 14.14
N LYS A 70 -23.70 -4.81 14.64
CA LYS A 70 -23.79 -4.41 16.05
C LYS A 70 -23.68 -5.59 17.03
N GLN A 71 -23.95 -6.81 16.57
CA GLN A 71 -23.89 -8.04 17.37
C GLN A 71 -22.53 -8.73 17.30
N THR A 72 -21.64 -8.27 16.41
CA THR A 72 -20.26 -8.79 16.34
C THR A 72 -19.55 -8.50 17.65
N ASP A 73 -18.90 -9.49 18.23
CA ASP A 73 -18.12 -9.36 19.45
C ASP A 73 -16.61 -9.57 19.19
N THR A 74 -15.81 -9.23 20.18
CA THR A 74 -14.36 -9.36 20.11
C THR A 74 -13.89 -10.81 20.03
N GLU A 75 -14.63 -11.75 20.62
CA GLU A 75 -14.29 -13.18 20.60
C GLU A 75 -14.46 -13.77 19.19
N GLN A 76 -15.45 -13.29 18.43
CA GLN A 76 -15.64 -13.70 17.03
C GLN A 76 -14.47 -13.31 16.16
N LEU A 77 -13.83 -12.15 16.43
CA LEU A 77 -12.72 -11.63 15.66
C LEU A 77 -11.35 -12.15 16.13
N PHE A 78 -11.11 -12.15 17.43
CA PHE A 78 -9.78 -12.38 18.00
C PHE A 78 -9.64 -13.71 18.71
N GLY A 79 -10.74 -14.46 18.85
CA GLY A 79 -10.77 -15.72 19.57
C GLY A 79 -11.23 -15.58 21.02
N ARG A 80 -11.56 -16.70 21.61
CA ARG A 80 -12.10 -16.82 22.96
C ARG A 80 -11.11 -17.48 23.91
N LEU A 81 -11.27 -17.19 25.20
CA LEU A 81 -10.50 -17.86 26.24
C LEU A 81 -10.81 -19.38 26.24
N ASP A 82 -9.76 -20.18 26.22
CA ASP A 82 -9.89 -21.62 26.45
C ASP A 82 -10.07 -21.87 27.93
N LEU A 83 -11.33 -22.09 28.35
CA LEU A 83 -11.68 -22.37 29.75
C LEU A 83 -10.97 -23.63 30.28
N ALA A 84 -10.64 -24.57 29.40
CA ALA A 84 -9.91 -25.76 29.80
C ALA A 84 -8.49 -25.44 30.23
N SER A 85 -7.87 -24.38 29.70
CA SER A 85 -6.55 -23.91 30.08
C SER A 85 -6.45 -23.40 31.53
N LEU A 86 -7.61 -23.05 32.12
CA LEU A 86 -7.69 -22.60 33.52
C LEU A 86 -7.80 -23.72 34.51
N ILE A 87 -8.09 -24.95 34.07
CA ILE A 87 -8.24 -26.11 34.94
C ILE A 87 -6.85 -26.61 35.34
N PRO A 88 -6.49 -26.63 36.63
CA PRO A 88 -5.21 -27.20 37.06
C PRO A 88 -5.03 -28.64 36.56
N GLY A 89 -3.93 -28.93 35.91
CA GLY A 89 -3.66 -30.25 35.37
C GLY A 89 -4.18 -30.50 33.95
N HIS A 90 -4.74 -29.51 33.29
CA HIS A 90 -5.11 -29.57 31.87
C HIS A 90 -4.07 -28.82 31.00
N VAL A 91 -3.60 -29.48 29.96
CA VAL A 91 -2.72 -28.85 28.94
C VAL A 91 -3.56 -28.55 27.71
N PRO A 92 -3.58 -27.30 27.22
CA PRO A 92 -4.31 -26.95 26.03
C PRO A 92 -3.83 -27.73 24.79
N LYS A 93 -4.71 -28.05 23.88
CA LYS A 93 -4.41 -28.79 22.65
C LYS A 93 -3.34 -28.09 21.81
N SER A 94 -3.37 -26.75 21.76
CA SER A 94 -2.38 -25.95 21.04
C SER A 94 -0.96 -26.14 21.54
N VAL A 95 -0.80 -26.32 22.85
CA VAL A 95 0.51 -26.59 23.48
C VAL A 95 0.95 -28.02 23.19
N LEU A 96 0.05 -28.99 23.35
CA LEU A 96 0.33 -30.40 23.01
C LEU A 96 0.73 -30.52 21.52
N GLU A 97 -0.02 -29.92 20.62
CA GLU A 97 0.25 -29.98 19.19
C GLU A 97 1.52 -29.21 18.77
N SER A 98 1.99 -28.25 19.56
CA SER A 98 3.25 -27.54 19.33
C SER A 98 4.48 -28.24 19.90
N ASP A 99 4.30 -29.15 20.86
CA ASP A 99 5.37 -29.89 21.52
C ASP A 99 5.92 -31.02 20.60
N PRO A 100 7.22 -31.00 20.23
CA PRO A 100 7.80 -32.01 19.34
C PRO A 100 7.70 -33.42 19.91
N THR A 101 7.96 -33.60 21.21
CA THR A 101 7.98 -34.92 21.88
C THR A 101 6.55 -35.51 21.92
N TYR A 102 5.56 -34.68 22.19
CA TYR A 102 4.15 -35.11 22.16
C TYR A 102 3.73 -35.57 20.76
N ARG A 103 4.13 -34.83 19.73
CA ARG A 103 3.83 -35.19 18.32
C ARG A 103 4.45 -36.52 17.92
N ASP A 104 5.73 -36.75 18.31
CA ASP A 104 6.42 -37.98 18.01
C ASP A 104 5.76 -39.18 18.73
N MET A 105 5.43 -39.05 20.02
CA MET A 105 4.75 -40.08 20.79
C MET A 105 3.34 -40.36 20.24
N LYS A 106 2.62 -39.33 19.78
CA LYS A 106 1.29 -39.49 19.16
C LYS A 106 1.38 -40.23 17.83
N ALA A 107 2.40 -39.91 17.00
CA ALA A 107 2.65 -40.62 15.74
C ALA A 107 3.01 -42.10 15.97
N GLU A 108 3.78 -42.42 17.02
CA GLU A 108 4.06 -43.81 17.43
C GLU A 108 2.80 -44.56 17.89
N LEU A 109 1.92 -43.89 18.61
CA LEU A 109 0.65 -44.46 19.01
C LEU A 109 -0.27 -44.73 17.82
N GLU A 110 -0.38 -43.75 16.90
CA GLU A 110 -1.18 -43.91 15.66
C GLU A 110 -0.68 -45.11 14.83
N LYS A 111 0.64 -45.26 14.71
CA LYS A 111 1.24 -46.40 14.00
C LYS A 111 0.94 -47.71 14.70
N ALA A 112 1.04 -47.80 16.04
CA ALA A 112 0.72 -48.98 16.80
C ALA A 112 -0.79 -49.34 16.69
N LEU A 113 -1.65 -48.33 16.61
CA LEU A 113 -3.10 -48.55 16.41
C LEU A 113 -3.40 -49.09 14.99
N ASP A 114 -2.69 -48.63 13.98
CA ASP A 114 -2.84 -49.13 12.59
C ASP A 114 -2.32 -50.56 12.46
N ASP A 115 -1.17 -50.88 13.10
CA ASP A 115 -0.67 -52.26 13.17
C ASP A 115 -1.65 -53.20 13.86
N PHE A 116 -2.25 -52.76 14.96
CA PHE A 116 -3.30 -53.55 15.69
C PHE A 116 -4.59 -53.69 14.86
N ARG A 117 -5.00 -52.67 14.10
CA ARG A 117 -6.17 -52.75 13.21
C ARG A 117 -5.98 -53.76 12.09
N ASN A 118 -4.72 -53.87 11.59
CA ASN A 118 -4.38 -54.79 10.49
C ASN A 118 -4.31 -56.26 10.95
N ASP A 119 -3.89 -56.52 12.21
CA ASP A 119 -3.84 -57.86 12.80
C ASP A 119 -4.30 -57.85 14.26
N PRO A 120 -5.63 -57.83 14.53
CA PRO A 120 -6.17 -57.77 15.89
C PRO A 120 -5.91 -59.02 16.78
N GLY A 121 -5.50 -60.14 16.17
CA GLY A 121 -5.21 -61.36 16.88
C GLY A 121 -3.79 -61.41 17.51
N ASN A 122 -2.95 -60.45 17.20
CA ASN A 122 -1.59 -60.41 17.69
C ASN A 122 -1.48 -59.64 19.01
N SER A 123 -1.22 -60.41 20.12
CA SER A 123 -1.10 -59.79 21.43
C SER A 123 0.05 -58.77 21.56
N CYS A 124 1.11 -58.90 20.75
CA CYS A 124 2.22 -57.94 20.75
C CYS A 124 1.79 -56.55 20.31
N TYR A 125 0.87 -56.45 19.34
CA TYR A 125 0.34 -55.15 18.88
C TYR A 125 -0.58 -54.53 19.93
N ALA A 126 -1.43 -55.32 20.59
CA ALA A 126 -2.24 -54.85 21.71
C ALA A 126 -1.38 -54.32 22.87
N ASP A 127 -0.29 -55.02 23.23
CA ASP A 127 0.65 -54.55 24.25
C ASP A 127 1.43 -53.29 23.81
N SER A 128 1.71 -53.14 22.53
CA SER A 128 2.33 -51.92 21.99
C SER A 128 1.41 -50.71 22.09
N VAL A 129 0.14 -50.86 21.70
CA VAL A 129 -0.87 -49.79 21.85
C VAL A 129 -0.99 -49.35 23.28
N ARG A 130 -1.14 -50.33 24.22
CA ARG A 130 -1.29 -50.00 25.64
C ARG A 130 -0.06 -49.27 26.20
N ARG A 131 1.17 -49.71 25.86
CA ARG A 131 2.39 -49.03 26.31
C ARG A 131 2.49 -47.60 25.79
N ASN A 132 2.18 -47.38 24.52
CA ASN A 132 2.24 -46.04 23.92
C ASN A 132 1.14 -45.11 24.47
N GLU A 133 -0.05 -45.64 24.74
CA GLU A 133 -1.11 -44.87 25.44
C GLU A 133 -0.70 -44.49 26.87
N GLU A 134 -0.18 -45.43 27.65
CA GLU A 134 0.30 -45.18 29.03
C GLU A 134 1.46 -44.15 29.02
N ALA A 135 2.42 -44.26 28.08
CA ALA A 135 3.50 -43.32 27.95
C ALA A 135 3.03 -41.91 27.59
N LEU A 136 2.08 -41.80 26.64
CA LEU A 136 1.50 -40.53 26.25
C LEU A 136 0.73 -39.86 27.40
N GLN A 137 -0.05 -40.63 28.17
CA GLN A 137 -0.78 -40.14 29.35
C GLN A 137 0.17 -39.69 30.48
N ILE A 138 1.30 -40.37 30.67
CA ILE A 138 2.32 -39.97 31.67
C ILE A 138 2.94 -38.64 31.23
N TYR A 139 3.25 -38.52 29.95
CA TYR A 139 3.84 -37.29 29.39
C TYR A 139 2.86 -36.12 29.47
N GLU A 140 1.59 -36.31 29.14
CA GLU A 140 0.54 -35.29 29.30
C GLU A 140 0.42 -34.82 30.77
N LYS A 141 0.46 -35.73 31.73
CA LYS A 141 0.44 -35.40 33.17
C LYS A 141 1.70 -34.64 33.60
N ALA A 142 2.86 -34.98 33.06
CA ALA A 142 4.13 -34.26 33.34
C ALA A 142 4.10 -32.85 32.78
N LEU A 143 3.61 -32.69 31.55
CA LEU A 143 3.39 -31.36 30.94
C LEU A 143 2.38 -30.54 31.74
N ALA A 144 1.29 -31.17 32.20
CA ALA A 144 0.25 -30.53 33.02
C ALA A 144 0.79 -29.99 34.35
N LEU A 145 1.73 -30.68 34.98
CA LEU A 145 2.40 -30.21 36.20
C LEU A 145 3.32 -29.00 35.95
N SER A 146 3.94 -28.94 34.79
CA SER A 146 4.79 -27.82 34.39
C SER A 146 3.99 -26.64 33.83
N PHE A 147 2.80 -26.90 33.35
CA PHE A 147 1.89 -25.92 32.75
C PHE A 147 1.03 -25.29 33.83
N GLY A 148 1.51 -24.23 34.45
CA GLY A 148 0.91 -23.62 35.65
C GLY A 148 -0.41 -22.87 35.44
N GLY A 149 -1.37 -23.39 34.68
CA GLY A 149 -2.74 -22.80 34.55
C GLY A 149 -2.72 -21.41 33.90
N LYS A 150 -1.89 -21.19 32.88
CA LYS A 150 -1.87 -19.92 32.15
C LYS A 150 -3.05 -19.82 31.19
N PRO A 151 -3.80 -18.69 31.18
CA PRO A 151 -4.93 -18.54 30.27
C PRO A 151 -4.43 -18.57 28.82
N GLU A 152 -5.04 -19.40 28.01
CA GLU A 152 -4.81 -19.48 26.56
C GLU A 152 -6.06 -19.10 25.78
N TYR A 153 -5.86 -18.66 24.55
CA TYR A 153 -6.92 -18.25 23.67
C TYR A 153 -7.00 -19.18 22.46
N ILE A 154 -8.20 -19.61 22.10
CA ILE A 154 -8.48 -20.34 20.87
C ILE A 154 -8.56 -19.30 19.75
N THR A 155 -7.49 -19.15 19.00
CA THR A 155 -7.36 -18.15 17.92
C THR A 155 -7.40 -18.75 16.52
N ALA A 156 -7.59 -20.09 16.42
CA ALA A 156 -7.66 -20.77 15.13
C ALA A 156 -8.76 -20.16 14.24
N ASP A 157 -8.43 -19.87 12.99
CA ASP A 157 -9.30 -19.23 12.00
C ASP A 157 -9.83 -17.84 12.42
N LYS A 158 -9.10 -17.13 13.28
CA LYS A 158 -9.39 -15.75 13.70
C LYS A 158 -8.30 -14.78 13.23
N ILE A 159 -8.51 -13.48 13.48
CA ILE A 159 -7.55 -12.45 13.08
C ILE A 159 -6.12 -12.74 13.56
N PRO A 160 -5.87 -13.20 14.80
CA PRO A 160 -4.51 -13.54 15.24
C PRO A 160 -3.85 -14.72 14.51
N ASP A 161 -4.62 -15.51 13.75
CA ASP A 161 -4.14 -16.66 12.96
C ASP A 161 -4.21 -16.41 11.44
N CYS A 162 -4.57 -15.21 10.99
CA CYS A 162 -4.72 -14.92 9.56
C CYS A 162 -3.67 -13.96 9.03
N HIS A 163 -3.42 -14.02 7.71
CA HIS A 163 -2.50 -13.14 6.97
C HIS A 163 -3.24 -12.02 6.23
N ILE A 164 -4.49 -12.25 5.84
CA ILE A 164 -5.34 -11.26 5.19
C ILE A 164 -6.69 -11.27 5.89
N ALA A 165 -7.10 -10.12 6.42
CA ALA A 165 -8.38 -9.97 7.10
C ALA A 165 -9.33 -9.11 6.24
N PHE A 166 -10.47 -9.68 5.85
CA PHE A 166 -11.54 -8.96 5.17
C PHE A 166 -12.71 -8.70 6.11
N LEU A 167 -13.00 -7.40 6.34
CA LEU A 167 -14.04 -6.92 7.25
C LEU A 167 -15.11 -6.19 6.44
N ASP A 168 -16.20 -6.87 6.12
CA ASP A 168 -17.30 -6.26 5.38
C ASP A 168 -18.20 -5.45 6.29
N GLU A 169 -18.65 -4.28 5.87
CA GLU A 169 -19.50 -3.34 6.63
C GLU A 169 -18.92 -2.94 8.01
N LEU A 170 -17.61 -2.68 8.06
CA LEU A 170 -16.86 -2.39 9.29
C LEU A 170 -17.52 -1.38 10.22
N PHE A 171 -18.05 -0.29 9.67
CA PHE A 171 -18.62 0.82 10.46
C PHE A 171 -19.97 0.50 11.12
N LYS A 172 -20.56 -0.67 10.82
CA LYS A 172 -21.80 -1.12 11.48
C LYS A 172 -21.57 -1.86 12.82
N SER A 173 -20.31 -1.99 13.24
CA SER A 173 -19.93 -2.67 14.48
C SER A 173 -20.17 -1.80 15.72
N ASN A 174 -20.15 -2.45 16.88
CA ASN A 174 -20.19 -1.75 18.17
C ASN A 174 -18.82 -1.14 18.54
N GLU A 175 -18.84 -0.14 19.43
CA GLU A 175 -17.62 0.60 19.83
C GLU A 175 -16.54 -0.29 20.46
N GLY A 176 -16.89 -1.31 21.22
CA GLY A 176 -15.94 -2.21 21.89
C GLY A 176 -15.07 -2.96 20.87
N VAL A 177 -15.71 -3.48 19.83
CA VAL A 177 -15.03 -4.14 18.70
C VAL A 177 -14.17 -3.16 17.92
N LEU A 178 -14.70 -1.97 17.63
CA LEU A 178 -13.96 -0.93 16.88
C LEU A 178 -12.70 -0.47 17.63
N ASN A 179 -12.77 -0.32 18.95
CA ASN A 179 -11.60 0.00 19.78
C ASN A 179 -10.54 -1.10 19.76
N SER A 180 -10.94 -2.37 19.81
CA SER A 180 -10.02 -3.51 19.71
C SER A 180 -9.35 -3.57 18.33
N LEU A 181 -10.10 -3.27 17.27
CA LEU A 181 -9.60 -3.22 15.90
C LEU A 181 -8.62 -2.06 15.67
N LEU A 182 -8.79 -0.91 16.33
CA LEU A 182 -7.86 0.23 16.17
C LEU A 182 -6.41 -0.18 16.45
N LYS A 183 -6.17 -0.93 17.52
CA LYS A 183 -4.83 -1.40 17.87
C LYS A 183 -4.31 -2.44 16.88
N ALA A 184 -5.18 -3.37 16.48
CA ALA A 184 -4.85 -4.38 15.49
C ALA A 184 -4.49 -3.78 14.11
N LEU A 185 -5.25 -2.78 13.64
CA LEU A 185 -5.01 -2.06 12.39
C LEU A 185 -3.71 -1.25 12.39
N ASN A 186 -3.37 -0.66 13.55
CA ASN A 186 -2.23 0.25 13.65
C ASN A 186 -0.92 -0.48 13.94
N GLU A 187 -0.92 -1.32 14.98
CA GLU A 187 0.28 -1.90 15.57
C GLU A 187 0.46 -3.38 15.22
N ARG A 188 -0.53 -4.00 14.58
CA ARG A 188 -0.56 -5.45 14.32
C ARG A 188 -0.44 -6.27 15.61
N VAL A 189 -1.08 -5.79 16.67
CA VAL A 189 -1.14 -6.48 17.97
C VAL A 189 -2.58 -6.52 18.48
N TYR A 190 -2.89 -7.55 19.24
CA TYR A 190 -4.12 -7.66 20.01
C TYR A 190 -3.77 -7.80 21.49
N THR A 191 -4.42 -7.01 22.33
CA THR A 191 -4.21 -7.07 23.79
C THR A 191 -5.54 -7.42 24.45
N ASN A 192 -5.54 -8.51 25.20
CA ASN A 192 -6.66 -8.91 26.02
C ASN A 192 -6.16 -9.36 27.40
N GLU A 193 -6.82 -8.93 28.48
CA GLU A 193 -6.50 -9.26 29.88
C GLU A 193 -5.01 -9.16 30.22
N GLY A 194 -4.34 -8.10 29.71
CA GLY A 194 -2.91 -7.85 29.96
C GLY A 194 -1.94 -8.67 29.09
N ARG A 195 -2.42 -9.59 28.25
CA ARG A 195 -1.60 -10.32 27.28
C ARG A 195 -1.67 -9.68 25.92
N THR A 196 -0.50 -9.36 25.35
CA THR A 196 -0.37 -8.82 23.99
C THR A 196 0.14 -9.90 23.05
N VAL A 197 -0.57 -10.12 21.93
CA VAL A 197 -0.23 -11.09 20.90
C VAL A 197 0.01 -10.37 19.59
N ASN A 198 1.09 -10.70 18.90
CA ASN A 198 1.36 -10.19 17.55
C ASN A 198 0.41 -10.85 16.55
N ILE A 199 -0.12 -10.03 15.65
CA ILE A 199 -1.04 -10.47 14.59
C ILE A 199 -0.27 -10.56 13.28
N PRO A 200 -0.23 -11.72 12.58
CA PRO A 200 0.54 -11.89 11.35
C PRO A 200 -0.10 -11.20 10.13
N VAL A 201 -1.19 -10.44 10.32
CA VAL A 201 -1.93 -9.81 9.23
C VAL A 201 -1.05 -8.85 8.42
N ILE A 202 -0.96 -9.12 7.14
CA ILE A 202 -0.26 -8.28 6.15
C ILE A 202 -1.13 -7.05 5.84
N SER A 203 -2.40 -7.28 5.52
CA SER A 203 -3.35 -6.21 5.16
C SER A 203 -4.74 -6.51 5.71
N PHE A 204 -5.36 -5.48 6.27
CA PHE A 204 -6.80 -5.45 6.50
C PHE A 204 -7.47 -4.80 5.30
N ILE A 205 -8.46 -5.47 4.76
CA ILE A 205 -9.31 -4.97 3.70
C ILE A 205 -10.70 -4.79 4.27
N SER A 206 -11.28 -3.61 4.10
CA SER A 206 -12.66 -3.36 4.53
C SER A 206 -13.49 -2.88 3.37
N ALA A 207 -14.73 -3.32 3.29
CA ALA A 207 -15.71 -2.79 2.34
C ALA A 207 -16.86 -2.11 3.09
N SER A 208 -17.41 -1.07 2.50
CA SER A 208 -18.61 -0.39 2.99
C SER A 208 -19.36 0.25 1.83
N ASN A 209 -20.65 0.47 2.01
CA ASN A 209 -21.48 1.20 1.06
C ASN A 209 -21.54 2.71 1.35
N GLU A 210 -21.06 3.13 2.51
CA GLU A 210 -21.06 4.52 2.94
C GLU A 210 -19.81 4.89 3.75
N ILE A 211 -19.49 6.17 3.78
CA ILE A 211 -18.50 6.74 4.68
C ILE A 211 -19.25 7.40 5.83
N PRO A 212 -18.92 7.11 7.10
CA PRO A 212 -19.56 7.71 8.27
C PRO A 212 -19.48 9.23 8.29
N ASN A 213 -20.48 9.88 8.89
CA ASN A 213 -20.48 11.33 9.07
C ASN A 213 -19.66 11.72 10.31
N PHE A 214 -18.37 11.96 10.13
CA PHE A 214 -17.41 12.28 11.21
C PHE A 214 -17.66 13.60 11.96
N LYS A 215 -18.67 14.38 11.58
CA LYS A 215 -19.08 15.57 12.33
C LYS A 215 -19.86 15.22 13.60
N ASN A 216 -20.41 14.01 13.64
CA ASN A 216 -21.16 13.52 14.78
C ASN A 216 -20.17 13.08 15.91
N PRO A 217 -20.32 13.57 17.18
CA PRO A 217 -19.44 13.17 18.28
C PRO A 217 -19.38 11.66 18.52
N GLU A 218 -20.50 10.95 18.31
CA GLU A 218 -20.62 9.49 18.48
C GLU A 218 -19.80 8.73 17.42
N GLU A 219 -19.48 9.38 16.31
CA GLU A 219 -18.75 8.77 15.18
C GLU A 219 -17.25 9.10 15.16
N ARG A 220 -16.71 9.73 16.21
CA ARG A 220 -15.28 10.10 16.28
C ARG A 220 -14.35 8.89 16.20
N ILE A 221 -14.76 7.76 16.81
CA ILE A 221 -13.98 6.52 16.75
C ILE A 221 -13.94 5.97 15.33
N LEU A 222 -15.02 6.12 14.56
CA LEU A 222 -15.09 5.71 13.17
C LEU A 222 -14.10 6.49 12.31
N LYS A 223 -13.90 7.78 12.60
CA LYS A 223 -12.86 8.59 11.93
C LYS A 223 -11.47 8.03 12.21
N ALA A 224 -11.16 7.70 13.47
CA ALA A 224 -9.87 7.13 13.81
C ALA A 224 -9.61 5.80 13.13
N LEU A 225 -10.64 4.96 12.94
CA LEU A 225 -10.56 3.73 12.16
C LEU A 225 -10.39 4.00 10.67
N TYR A 226 -11.18 4.90 10.11
CA TYR A 226 -11.11 5.27 8.70
C TYR A 226 -9.71 5.79 8.32
N ASP A 227 -9.11 6.60 9.18
CA ASP A 227 -7.76 7.13 9.02
C ASP A 227 -6.65 6.05 9.07
N ARG A 228 -6.98 4.78 9.40
CA ARG A 228 -6.06 3.62 9.37
C ARG A 228 -6.11 2.85 8.05
N PHE A 229 -7.05 3.19 7.19
CA PHE A 229 -7.09 2.67 5.83
C PHE A 229 -6.37 3.65 4.92
N ASP A 230 -5.12 3.35 4.66
CA ASP A 230 -4.22 4.20 3.87
C ASP A 230 -4.63 4.23 2.40
N LEU A 231 -4.96 3.07 1.83
CA LEU A 231 -5.45 2.95 0.46
C LEU A 231 -6.98 2.95 0.45
N LYS A 232 -7.55 3.65 -0.51
CA LYS A 232 -9.00 3.77 -0.67
C LYS A 232 -9.35 3.66 -2.14
N VAL A 233 -10.37 2.87 -2.46
CA VAL A 233 -10.87 2.70 -3.83
C VAL A 233 -12.38 2.76 -3.85
N GLN A 234 -12.92 3.43 -4.85
CA GLN A 234 -14.36 3.43 -5.11
C GLN A 234 -14.68 2.48 -6.24
N THR A 235 -15.72 1.66 -6.06
CA THR A 235 -16.25 0.77 -7.11
C THR A 235 -17.60 1.27 -7.57
N GLU A 236 -17.93 1.02 -8.84
CA GLU A 236 -19.19 1.40 -9.46
C GLU A 236 -19.86 0.15 -10.07
N TYR A 237 -21.12 0.27 -10.48
CA TYR A 237 -21.76 -0.81 -11.24
C TYR A 237 -21.11 -0.98 -12.61
N VAL A 238 -21.13 -2.21 -13.14
CA VAL A 238 -20.56 -2.49 -14.47
C VAL A 238 -21.25 -1.63 -15.52
N SER A 239 -20.49 -0.72 -16.11
CA SER A 239 -21.01 0.33 -17.00
C SER A 239 -21.11 -0.13 -18.44
N GLU A 240 -20.17 -0.96 -18.91
CA GLU A 240 -20.10 -1.41 -20.29
C GLU A 240 -21.04 -2.58 -20.58
N LYS A 241 -21.86 -2.45 -21.65
CA LYS A 241 -22.76 -3.50 -22.09
C LYS A 241 -22.02 -4.79 -22.46
N ALA A 242 -20.86 -4.67 -23.10
CA ALA A 242 -20.04 -5.82 -23.50
C ALA A 242 -19.62 -6.66 -22.29
N ASN A 243 -19.15 -5.99 -21.22
CA ASN A 243 -18.74 -6.63 -19.98
C ASN A 243 -19.90 -7.27 -19.24
N ARG A 244 -21.06 -6.59 -19.15
CA ARG A 244 -22.29 -7.18 -18.57
C ARG A 244 -22.71 -8.44 -19.31
N MET A 245 -22.69 -8.43 -20.64
CA MET A 245 -23.07 -9.60 -21.45
C MET A 245 -22.04 -10.74 -21.32
N ALA A 246 -20.75 -10.44 -21.23
CA ALA A 246 -19.70 -11.44 -21.00
C ALA A 246 -19.89 -12.13 -19.65
N MET A 247 -20.12 -11.37 -18.58
CA MET A 247 -20.39 -11.91 -17.23
C MET A 247 -21.65 -12.76 -17.18
N LEU A 248 -22.73 -12.32 -17.88
CA LEU A 248 -23.98 -13.06 -17.94
C LEU A 248 -23.77 -14.42 -18.64
N ARG A 249 -23.07 -14.45 -19.78
CA ARG A 249 -22.73 -15.69 -20.50
C ARG A 249 -21.87 -16.63 -19.66
N LYS A 250 -20.86 -16.07 -18.96
CA LYS A 250 -19.99 -16.84 -18.06
C LYS A 250 -20.79 -17.52 -16.95
N LYS A 251 -21.74 -16.83 -16.34
CA LYS A 251 -22.64 -17.41 -15.33
C LYS A 251 -23.58 -18.46 -15.90
N GLN A 252 -24.11 -18.26 -17.10
CA GLN A 252 -24.98 -19.22 -17.78
C GLN A 252 -24.25 -20.51 -18.18
N SER A 253 -22.96 -20.42 -18.52
CA SER A 253 -22.14 -21.58 -18.87
C SER A 253 -21.65 -22.38 -17.66
N CYS A 254 -21.94 -21.94 -16.43
CA CYS A 254 -21.44 -22.53 -15.19
C CYS A 254 -19.90 -22.72 -15.20
N ALA A 255 -19.18 -21.90 -15.95
CA ALA A 255 -17.73 -21.98 -16.03
C ALA A 255 -17.11 -21.61 -14.69
N GLU A 256 -16.38 -22.53 -14.10
CA GLU A 256 -15.60 -22.28 -12.89
C GLU A 256 -14.38 -21.40 -13.21
N ASP A 257 -14.04 -20.50 -12.29
CA ASP A 257 -12.84 -19.70 -12.40
C ASP A 257 -11.60 -20.59 -12.16
N THR A 258 -10.80 -20.76 -13.17
CA THR A 258 -9.55 -21.52 -13.05
C THR A 258 -8.51 -20.67 -12.30
N VAL A 259 -7.85 -21.29 -11.32
CA VAL A 259 -6.73 -20.69 -10.60
C VAL A 259 -5.44 -21.29 -11.15
N SER A 260 -4.80 -20.57 -12.08
CA SER A 260 -3.54 -21.03 -12.70
C SER A 260 -2.33 -20.26 -12.17
N ALA A 261 -2.47 -18.96 -11.96
CA ALA A 261 -1.43 -18.12 -11.41
C ALA A 261 -1.54 -18.03 -9.87
N THR A 262 -0.44 -18.27 -9.19
CA THR A 262 -0.38 -18.17 -7.72
C THR A 262 0.95 -17.58 -7.26
N VAL A 263 0.94 -16.90 -6.11
CA VAL A 263 2.10 -16.38 -5.40
C VAL A 263 2.11 -17.00 -4.01
N SER A 264 3.24 -17.50 -3.54
CA SER A 264 3.37 -17.99 -2.15
C SER A 264 3.57 -16.82 -1.17
N LEU A 265 3.28 -17.08 0.10
CA LEU A 265 3.50 -16.08 1.15
C LEU A 265 4.97 -15.65 1.24
N SER A 266 5.91 -16.60 1.09
CA SER A 266 7.35 -16.32 1.09
C SER A 266 7.77 -15.45 -0.11
N GLU A 267 7.23 -15.72 -1.30
CA GLU A 267 7.49 -14.89 -2.49
C GLU A 267 6.94 -13.47 -2.29
N LEU A 268 5.76 -13.34 -1.68
CA LEU A 268 5.19 -12.02 -1.36
C LEU A 268 6.09 -11.24 -0.37
N GLU A 269 6.63 -11.91 0.65
CA GLU A 269 7.58 -11.29 1.59
C GLU A 269 8.89 -10.85 0.91
N GLU A 270 9.38 -11.64 -0.05
CA GLU A 270 10.54 -11.25 -0.86
C GLU A 270 10.24 -10.02 -1.71
N MET A 271 9.08 -9.99 -2.40
CA MET A 271 8.64 -8.82 -3.17
C MET A 271 8.53 -7.57 -2.28
N GLN A 272 8.01 -7.68 -1.05
CA GLN A 272 7.96 -6.58 -0.09
C GLN A 272 9.36 -6.02 0.25
N LYS A 273 10.37 -6.88 0.29
CA LYS A 273 11.76 -6.47 0.49
C LYS A 273 12.35 -5.82 -0.76
N GLU A 274 12.00 -6.31 -1.95
CA GLU A 274 12.43 -5.73 -3.23
C GLU A 274 11.82 -4.33 -3.44
N VAL A 275 10.55 -4.15 -3.14
CA VAL A 275 9.89 -2.83 -3.20
C VAL A 275 10.65 -1.77 -2.41
N LYS A 276 11.12 -2.10 -1.21
CA LYS A 276 11.89 -1.17 -0.37
C LYS A 276 13.26 -0.79 -0.93
N LYS A 277 13.79 -1.53 -1.91
CA LYS A 277 15.09 -1.26 -2.54
C LYS A 277 14.98 -0.33 -3.74
N ILE A 278 13.76 -0.09 -4.25
CA ILE A 278 13.52 0.80 -5.39
C ILE A 278 13.93 2.22 -5.00
N LYS A 279 14.72 2.83 -5.86
CA LYS A 279 15.25 4.17 -5.63
C LYS A 279 14.16 5.23 -5.84
N ILE A 280 14.17 6.25 -4.99
CA ILE A 280 13.37 7.46 -5.16
C ILE A 280 14.35 8.59 -5.41
N PRO A 281 14.43 9.15 -6.64
CA PRO A 281 15.23 10.33 -6.94
C PRO A 281 14.80 11.55 -6.12
N GLU A 282 15.73 12.48 -5.89
CA GLU A 282 15.41 13.71 -5.15
C GLU A 282 14.37 14.57 -5.89
N SER A 283 14.39 14.56 -7.22
CA SER A 283 13.34 15.20 -8.03
C SER A 283 11.93 14.71 -7.73
N ILE A 284 11.78 13.41 -7.41
CA ILE A 284 10.48 12.83 -7.00
C ILE A 284 10.10 13.30 -5.59
N ASN A 285 11.06 13.45 -4.66
CA ASN A 285 10.78 14.01 -3.34
C ASN A 285 10.28 15.47 -3.44
N GLU A 286 10.88 16.27 -4.31
CA GLU A 286 10.42 17.64 -4.60
C GLU A 286 9.00 17.66 -5.20
N LEU A 287 8.68 16.72 -6.10
CA LEU A 287 7.34 16.59 -6.66
C LEU A 287 6.32 16.15 -5.61
N MET A 288 6.69 15.24 -4.69
CA MET A 288 5.83 14.84 -3.58
C MET A 288 5.48 16.03 -2.68
N ASP A 289 6.47 16.89 -2.37
CA ASP A 289 6.24 18.12 -1.59
C ASP A 289 5.36 19.10 -2.36
N ALA A 290 5.59 19.27 -3.66
CA ALA A 290 4.75 20.11 -4.52
C ALA A 290 3.28 19.64 -4.53
N VAL A 291 3.04 18.32 -4.60
CA VAL A 291 1.70 17.74 -4.49
C VAL A 291 1.08 18.05 -3.14
N LEU A 292 1.82 17.87 -2.04
CA LEU A 292 1.35 18.18 -0.68
C LEU A 292 0.91 19.64 -0.56
N LEU A 293 1.77 20.58 -1.00
CA LEU A 293 1.48 22.01 -0.91
C LEU A 293 0.26 22.40 -1.75
N GLU A 294 0.14 21.87 -2.96
CA GLU A 294 -1.00 22.15 -3.84
C GLU A 294 -2.33 21.59 -3.30
N LEU A 295 -2.32 20.41 -2.72
CA LEU A 295 -3.51 19.84 -2.10
C LEU A 295 -3.94 20.64 -0.86
N ARG A 296 -2.97 21.05 -0.02
CA ARG A 296 -3.26 21.91 1.14
C ARG A 296 -3.83 23.28 0.74
N LYS A 297 -3.37 23.89 -0.38
CA LYS A 297 -3.97 25.12 -0.94
C LYS A 297 -5.43 24.93 -1.39
N LYS A 298 -5.81 23.71 -1.73
CA LYS A 298 -7.17 23.35 -2.14
C LYS A 298 -8.03 22.81 -1.00
N ASP A 299 -7.63 23.06 0.25
CA ASP A 299 -8.29 22.62 1.48
C ASP A 299 -8.43 21.08 1.61
N ILE A 300 -7.59 20.31 0.90
CA ILE A 300 -7.52 18.87 1.04
C ILE A 300 -6.52 18.56 2.15
N ALA A 301 -7.03 17.98 3.25
CA ALA A 301 -6.22 17.68 4.43
C ALA A 301 -5.33 16.44 4.18
N VAL A 302 -4.03 16.66 4.04
CA VAL A 302 -3.01 15.62 3.99
C VAL A 302 -2.18 15.70 5.27
N SER A 303 -2.24 14.65 6.10
CA SER A 303 -1.47 14.57 7.33
C SER A 303 0.01 14.26 7.03
N ASP A 304 0.90 14.61 7.97
CA ASP A 304 2.32 14.29 7.84
C ASP A 304 2.55 12.76 7.78
N ARG A 305 1.75 11.98 8.52
CA ARG A 305 1.76 10.51 8.42
C ARG A 305 1.45 10.04 7.00
N THR A 306 0.45 10.63 6.36
CA THR A 306 0.07 10.32 4.97
C THR A 306 1.20 10.71 4.02
N PHE A 307 1.75 11.92 4.19
CA PHE A 307 2.85 12.42 3.37
C PHE A 307 4.08 11.49 3.42
N PHE A 308 4.55 11.13 4.61
CA PHE A 308 5.68 10.21 4.77
C PHE A 308 5.41 8.79 4.24
N GLY A 309 4.15 8.47 3.98
CA GLY A 309 3.74 7.22 3.35
C GLY A 309 3.82 7.20 1.83
N PHE A 310 3.95 8.33 1.13
CA PHE A 310 3.96 8.41 -0.33
C PHE A 310 5.02 7.51 -0.95
N GLY A 311 6.25 7.59 -0.45
CA GLY A 311 7.39 6.84 -0.98
C GLY A 311 7.11 5.34 -1.12
N SER A 312 6.54 4.70 -0.11
CA SER A 312 6.26 3.27 -0.15
C SER A 312 5.23 2.87 -1.21
N ILE A 313 4.25 3.74 -1.49
CA ILE A 313 3.21 3.48 -2.49
C ILE A 313 3.78 3.62 -3.90
N VAL A 314 4.53 4.69 -4.17
CA VAL A 314 5.14 4.91 -5.50
C VAL A 314 6.23 3.88 -5.80
N GLN A 315 6.97 3.41 -4.78
CA GLN A 315 7.92 2.30 -4.94
C GLN A 315 7.21 1.00 -5.33
N ALA A 316 6.06 0.69 -4.70
CA ALA A 316 5.28 -0.49 -5.06
C ALA A 316 4.72 -0.39 -6.47
N GLU A 317 4.32 0.79 -6.92
CA GLU A 317 3.88 1.06 -8.28
C GLU A 317 5.02 0.84 -9.30
N ALA A 318 6.19 1.42 -9.04
CA ALA A 318 7.38 1.21 -9.89
C ALA A 318 7.77 -0.27 -9.96
N PHE A 319 7.70 -1.00 -8.83
CA PHE A 319 7.93 -2.44 -8.77
C PHE A 319 6.95 -3.21 -9.66
N LEU A 320 5.66 -2.93 -9.58
CA LEU A 320 4.65 -3.58 -10.43
C LEU A 320 4.91 -3.32 -11.92
N LYS A 321 5.42 -2.14 -12.27
CA LYS A 321 5.81 -1.78 -13.63
C LYS A 321 7.21 -2.28 -14.03
N GLY A 322 7.91 -3.02 -13.15
CA GLY A 322 9.20 -3.65 -13.41
C GLY A 322 10.38 -2.69 -13.47
N ARG A 323 10.34 -1.58 -12.73
CA ARG A 323 11.39 -0.57 -12.68
C ARG A 323 12.14 -0.61 -11.35
N ASP A 324 13.40 -0.22 -11.38
CA ASP A 324 14.29 -0.12 -10.23
C ASP A 324 14.32 1.29 -9.63
N GLU A 325 13.66 2.25 -10.28
CA GLU A 325 13.59 3.65 -9.90
C GLU A 325 12.19 4.22 -10.17
N VAL A 326 11.75 5.10 -9.27
CA VAL A 326 10.45 5.78 -9.37
C VAL A 326 10.53 6.90 -10.39
N ILE A 327 9.50 7.02 -11.23
CA ILE A 327 9.33 8.12 -12.19
C ILE A 327 8.07 8.92 -11.84
N PRO A 328 7.90 10.16 -12.37
CA PRO A 328 6.75 11.02 -12.05
C PRO A 328 5.39 10.36 -12.28
N GLU A 329 5.23 9.55 -13.31
CA GLU A 329 3.98 8.84 -13.62
C GLU A 329 3.58 7.82 -12.56
N ASP A 330 4.51 7.34 -11.73
CA ASP A 330 4.19 6.42 -10.63
C ASP A 330 3.45 7.13 -9.51
N MET A 331 3.59 8.45 -9.41
CA MET A 331 2.87 9.25 -8.44
C MET A 331 1.36 9.32 -8.71
N LEU A 332 0.91 9.03 -9.93
CA LEU A 332 -0.52 9.01 -10.26
C LEU A 332 -1.31 8.01 -9.42
N VAL A 333 -0.67 6.96 -8.93
CA VAL A 333 -1.29 5.96 -8.03
C VAL A 333 -1.70 6.56 -6.68
N LEU A 334 -1.07 7.67 -6.27
CA LEU A 334 -1.41 8.38 -5.02
C LEU A 334 -2.84 8.89 -5.00
N LYS A 335 -3.54 8.95 -6.15
CA LYS A 335 -4.98 9.25 -6.16
C LYS A 335 -5.76 8.35 -5.20
N ASN A 336 -5.43 7.06 -5.10
CA ASN A 336 -6.08 6.09 -4.22
C ASN A 336 -5.56 6.10 -2.77
N TYR A 337 -4.59 6.94 -2.49
CA TYR A 337 -3.99 7.09 -1.17
C TYR A 337 -4.37 8.40 -0.47
N LEU A 338 -4.79 9.41 -1.24
CA LEU A 338 -4.90 10.79 -0.77
C LEU A 338 -6.32 11.20 -0.39
N TRP A 339 -7.36 10.68 -1.06
CA TRP A 339 -8.72 11.16 -0.82
C TRP A 339 -9.31 10.64 0.50
N ASN A 340 -10.12 11.50 1.13
CA ASN A 340 -10.90 11.14 2.32
C ASN A 340 -12.41 11.16 2.02
N LYS A 341 -12.80 11.86 0.96
CA LYS A 341 -14.17 11.92 0.46
C LYS A 341 -14.17 11.74 -1.05
N PRO A 342 -15.19 11.08 -1.62
CA PRO A 342 -15.27 10.87 -3.07
C PRO A 342 -15.16 12.16 -3.89
N GLU A 343 -15.70 13.28 -3.38
CA GLU A 343 -15.68 14.59 -4.06
C GLU A 343 -14.24 15.14 -4.26
N GLU A 344 -13.29 14.69 -3.45
CA GLU A 344 -11.88 15.09 -3.53
C GLU A 344 -11.13 14.39 -4.67
N MET A 345 -11.63 13.24 -5.16
CA MET A 345 -10.92 12.37 -6.10
C MET A 345 -10.59 13.07 -7.42
N SER A 346 -11.52 13.83 -7.99
CA SER A 346 -11.28 14.56 -9.24
C SER A 346 -10.21 15.64 -9.06
N VAL A 347 -10.28 16.41 -7.98
CA VAL A 347 -9.31 17.48 -7.67
C VAL A 347 -7.91 16.92 -7.45
N ILE A 348 -7.82 15.78 -6.74
CA ILE A 348 -6.55 15.07 -6.50
C ILE A 348 -5.99 14.53 -7.82
N SER A 349 -6.82 13.85 -8.62
CA SER A 349 -6.39 13.29 -9.90
C SER A 349 -5.88 14.37 -10.86
N ASP A 350 -6.59 15.49 -10.98
CA ASP A 350 -6.20 16.61 -11.84
C ASP A 350 -4.90 17.27 -11.33
N THR A 351 -4.75 17.38 -10.00
CA THR A 351 -3.51 17.93 -9.40
C THR A 351 -2.32 17.03 -9.67
N LEU A 352 -2.46 15.71 -9.47
CA LEU A 352 -1.41 14.74 -9.75
C LEU A 352 -1.04 14.73 -11.23
N LYS A 353 -2.01 14.68 -12.14
CA LYS A 353 -1.76 14.74 -13.59
C LYS A 353 -0.98 16.01 -13.96
N ARG A 354 -1.44 17.17 -13.51
CA ARG A 354 -0.77 18.44 -13.80
C ARG A 354 0.69 18.47 -13.35
N ILE A 355 0.97 17.95 -12.15
CA ILE A 355 2.33 17.96 -11.59
C ILE A 355 3.20 16.86 -12.20
N CYS A 356 2.65 15.67 -12.47
CA CYS A 356 3.42 14.53 -12.95
C CYS A 356 3.62 14.52 -14.46
N GLU A 357 2.65 15.00 -15.24
CA GLU A 357 2.74 15.10 -16.71
C GLU A 357 3.54 16.36 -17.15
N ASN A 358 3.57 17.40 -16.31
CA ASN A 358 4.37 18.59 -16.54
C ASN A 358 5.05 19.04 -15.23
N PRO A 359 5.99 18.24 -14.71
CA PRO A 359 6.59 18.45 -13.38
C PRO A 359 7.32 19.80 -13.25
N LEU A 360 7.71 20.40 -14.38
CA LEU A 360 8.43 21.68 -14.42
C LEU A 360 7.55 22.88 -14.77
N GLY A 361 6.30 22.66 -15.18
CA GLY A 361 5.47 23.74 -15.72
C GLY A 361 5.32 24.93 -14.77
N ASP A 362 5.11 24.67 -13.48
CA ASP A 362 4.96 25.73 -12.48
C ASP A 362 6.32 26.33 -12.08
N ARG A 363 7.40 25.52 -12.02
CA ARG A 363 8.77 25.99 -11.78
C ARG A 363 9.28 26.87 -12.91
N ILE A 364 9.05 26.46 -14.16
CA ILE A 364 9.41 27.28 -15.35
C ILE A 364 8.62 28.57 -15.37
N LYS A 365 7.34 28.58 -15.01
CA LYS A 365 6.54 29.81 -14.86
C LYS A 365 7.14 30.76 -13.81
N GLU A 366 7.54 30.23 -12.66
CA GLU A 366 8.18 31.01 -11.60
C GLU A 366 9.51 31.61 -12.05
N LEU A 367 10.36 30.79 -12.69
CA LEU A 367 11.64 31.22 -13.25
C LEU A 367 11.43 32.26 -14.36
N THR A 368 10.40 32.07 -15.20
CA THR A 368 10.04 33.02 -16.26
C THR A 368 9.58 34.36 -15.65
N ALA A 369 8.76 34.33 -14.60
CA ALA A 369 8.34 35.54 -13.89
C ALA A 369 9.55 36.29 -13.28
N LYS A 370 10.50 35.55 -12.68
CA LYS A 370 11.77 36.13 -12.17
C LYS A 370 12.58 36.75 -13.30
N ALA A 371 12.74 36.08 -14.45
CA ALA A 371 13.47 36.60 -15.61
C ALA A 371 12.85 37.91 -16.14
N TYR A 372 11.53 37.97 -16.25
CA TYR A 372 10.83 39.19 -16.64
C TYR A 372 10.96 40.31 -15.59
N SER A 373 10.90 39.98 -14.31
CA SER A 373 11.13 40.99 -13.26
C SER A 373 12.53 41.61 -13.34
N VAL A 374 13.56 40.79 -13.57
CA VAL A 374 14.94 41.25 -13.74
C VAL A 374 15.08 42.11 -15.00
N ARG A 375 14.41 41.72 -16.11
CA ARG A 375 14.33 42.56 -17.33
C ARG A 375 13.68 43.90 -17.06
N ASP A 376 12.58 43.93 -16.32
CA ASP A 376 11.85 45.16 -16.04
C ASP A 376 12.67 46.14 -15.16
N VAL A 377 13.46 45.59 -14.21
CA VAL A 377 14.45 46.39 -13.45
C VAL A 377 15.51 46.99 -14.37
N PHE A 378 16.01 46.21 -15.35
CA PHE A 378 16.95 46.71 -16.36
C PHE A 378 16.30 47.82 -17.21
N ASN A 379 15.07 47.61 -17.67
CA ASN A 379 14.35 48.60 -18.50
C ASN A 379 14.07 49.90 -17.77
N ALA A 380 13.90 49.89 -16.47
CA ALA A 380 13.69 51.08 -15.62
C ALA A 380 14.99 51.82 -15.27
N ALA A 381 16.16 51.23 -15.52
CA ALA A 381 17.44 51.81 -15.13
C ALA A 381 17.85 52.96 -16.03
N GLU A 382 18.27 54.09 -15.45
CA GLU A 382 18.82 55.27 -16.20
C GLU A 382 20.16 54.96 -16.85
N ASN A 383 21.04 54.18 -16.20
CA ASN A 383 22.35 53.79 -16.75
C ASN A 383 22.34 52.35 -17.22
N LYS A 384 22.03 52.10 -18.48
CA LYS A 384 21.92 50.79 -19.12
C LYS A 384 23.21 49.97 -19.05
N ASN A 385 24.39 50.61 -19.27
CA ASN A 385 25.67 49.92 -19.24
C ASN A 385 25.98 49.32 -17.85
N ARG A 386 25.65 50.04 -16.78
CA ARG A 386 25.82 49.52 -15.39
C ARG A 386 24.79 48.48 -15.04
N ALA A 387 23.54 48.69 -15.45
CA ALA A 387 22.43 47.77 -15.21
C ALA A 387 22.61 46.43 -15.93
N LEU A 388 23.27 46.41 -17.10
CA LEU A 388 23.56 45.19 -17.86
C LEU A 388 24.39 44.20 -17.05
N MET A 389 25.34 44.64 -16.23
CA MET A 389 26.14 43.71 -15.39
C MET A 389 25.28 42.99 -14.32
N ALA A 390 24.37 43.73 -13.71
CA ALA A 390 23.42 43.13 -12.75
C ALA A 390 22.46 42.14 -13.44
N LEU A 391 21.87 42.52 -14.56
CA LEU A 391 21.02 41.67 -15.39
C LEU A 391 21.74 40.36 -15.77
N LYS A 392 22.97 40.48 -16.30
CA LYS A 392 23.77 39.29 -16.71
C LYS A 392 23.99 38.33 -15.56
N ASN A 393 24.32 38.80 -14.38
CA ASN A 393 24.57 37.95 -13.22
C ASN A 393 23.29 37.19 -12.79
N GLU A 394 22.15 37.87 -12.81
CA GLU A 394 20.87 37.23 -12.47
C GLU A 394 20.41 36.26 -13.57
N LEU A 395 20.52 36.62 -14.87
CA LEU A 395 20.19 35.68 -15.95
C LEU A 395 21.10 34.45 -15.93
N LEU A 396 22.41 34.63 -15.63
CA LEU A 396 23.33 33.48 -15.52
C LEU A 396 23.00 32.57 -14.35
N LYS A 397 22.53 33.10 -13.20
CA LYS A 397 22.02 32.27 -12.12
C LYS A 397 20.82 31.46 -12.54
N LEU A 398 19.82 32.10 -13.18
CA LEU A 398 18.65 31.44 -13.71
C LEU A 398 18.99 30.36 -14.74
N TYR A 399 19.97 30.67 -15.64
CA TYR A 399 20.47 29.74 -16.64
C TYR A 399 21.12 28.48 -15.98
N ASN A 400 21.98 28.66 -14.97
CA ASN A 400 22.60 27.55 -14.26
C ASN A 400 21.57 26.72 -13.51
N GLU A 401 20.61 27.32 -12.81
CA GLU A 401 19.49 26.64 -12.16
C GLU A 401 18.69 25.82 -13.19
N THR A 402 18.47 26.36 -14.37
CA THR A 402 17.77 25.68 -15.47
C THR A 402 18.56 24.50 -16.02
N LEU A 403 19.90 24.62 -16.15
CA LEU A 403 20.75 23.52 -16.57
C LEU A 403 20.82 22.40 -15.57
N ASP A 404 20.78 22.69 -14.25
CA ASP A 404 20.75 21.67 -13.23
C ASP A 404 19.43 20.88 -13.29
N ILE A 405 18.31 21.57 -13.48
CA ILE A 405 17.02 20.94 -13.72
C ILE A 405 17.06 20.05 -14.98
N LYS A 406 17.71 20.50 -16.07
CA LYS A 406 17.77 19.74 -17.34
C LYS A 406 18.50 18.40 -17.20
N LYS A 407 19.44 18.25 -16.26
CA LYS A 407 20.18 17.00 -16.04
C LYS A 407 19.29 15.83 -15.61
N ASP A 408 18.14 16.12 -15.03
CA ASP A 408 17.20 15.13 -14.48
C ASP A 408 16.25 14.57 -15.56
N PHE A 409 16.32 15.05 -16.81
CA PHE A 409 15.40 14.68 -17.89
C PHE A 409 16.15 14.25 -19.15
N THR A 410 15.52 13.31 -19.89
CA THR A 410 16.01 12.87 -21.21
C THR A 410 15.53 13.82 -22.31
N GLU A 411 16.25 13.87 -23.45
CA GLU A 411 15.88 14.74 -24.57
C GLU A 411 14.47 14.46 -25.16
N THR A 412 13.93 13.28 -24.91
CA THR A 412 12.60 12.85 -25.39
C THR A 412 11.44 13.30 -24.49
N ASP A 413 11.72 13.85 -23.31
CA ASP A 413 10.71 14.28 -22.37
C ASP A 413 10.07 15.61 -22.78
N ALA A 414 8.73 15.70 -22.67
CA ALA A 414 8.01 16.97 -22.88
C ALA A 414 8.50 18.09 -21.95
N ALA A 415 8.98 17.71 -20.78
CA ALA A 415 9.59 18.61 -19.80
C ALA A 415 10.90 19.21 -20.34
N ALA A 416 11.74 18.43 -21.01
CA ALA A 416 12.98 18.93 -21.62
C ALA A 416 12.71 20.02 -22.68
N SER A 417 11.68 19.86 -23.51
CA SER A 417 11.25 20.88 -24.47
C SER A 417 10.83 22.19 -23.82
N SER A 418 10.16 22.13 -22.66
CA SER A 418 9.78 23.32 -21.89
C SER A 418 10.98 24.04 -21.29
N VAL A 419 11.99 23.30 -20.84
CA VAL A 419 13.27 23.83 -20.35
C VAL A 419 14.03 24.53 -21.47
N ASP A 420 14.12 23.91 -22.65
CA ASP A 420 14.81 24.51 -23.81
C ASP A 420 14.12 25.79 -24.30
N SER A 421 12.79 25.82 -24.28
CA SER A 421 12.02 27.04 -24.59
C SER A 421 12.31 28.16 -23.58
N PHE A 422 12.47 27.84 -22.30
CA PHE A 422 12.83 28.84 -21.29
C PHE A 422 14.26 29.35 -21.44
N ILE A 423 15.22 28.48 -21.77
CA ILE A 423 16.61 28.89 -22.10
C ILE A 423 16.58 29.86 -23.25
N GLY A 424 15.80 29.59 -24.31
CA GLY A 424 15.61 30.54 -25.43
C GLY A 424 15.08 31.89 -24.94
N THR A 425 14.13 31.92 -24.03
CA THR A 425 13.59 33.16 -23.44
C THR A 425 14.66 33.96 -22.69
N LEU A 426 15.54 33.29 -21.92
CA LEU A 426 16.65 33.95 -21.21
C LEU A 426 17.63 34.60 -22.22
N GLU A 427 17.95 33.88 -23.31
CA GLU A 427 18.82 34.41 -24.38
C GLU A 427 18.19 35.60 -25.09
N ASP A 428 16.89 35.56 -25.36
CA ASP A 428 16.19 36.68 -26.00
C ASP A 428 16.20 37.94 -25.12
N ILE A 429 15.97 37.78 -23.81
CA ILE A 429 16.07 38.88 -22.84
C ILE A 429 17.48 39.43 -22.79
N SER A 430 18.50 38.55 -22.76
CA SER A 430 19.91 38.94 -22.78
C SER A 430 20.25 39.73 -24.05
N ARG A 431 19.88 39.20 -25.22
CA ARG A 431 20.15 39.84 -26.54
C ARG A 431 19.47 41.19 -26.63
N ALA A 432 18.23 41.33 -26.21
CA ALA A 432 17.53 42.61 -26.23
C ALA A 432 18.20 43.64 -25.32
N ALA A 433 18.65 43.23 -24.14
CA ALA A 433 19.36 44.14 -23.24
C ALA A 433 20.70 44.61 -23.77
N TYR A 434 21.47 43.73 -24.42
CA TYR A 434 22.73 44.13 -25.08
C TYR A 434 22.52 45.16 -26.21
N ALA A 435 21.42 45.06 -26.96
CA ALA A 435 21.09 46.00 -28.02
C ALA A 435 20.86 47.44 -27.51
N GLU A 436 20.52 47.63 -26.25
CA GLU A 436 20.36 48.93 -25.62
C GLU A 436 21.65 49.48 -24.99
N THR A 437 22.78 48.80 -25.15
CA THR A 437 24.07 49.16 -24.54
C THR A 437 25.18 49.26 -25.60
N SER A 438 26.34 49.75 -25.21
CA SER A 438 27.52 49.83 -26.08
C SER A 438 28.38 48.56 -26.10
N PHE A 439 27.97 47.51 -25.43
CA PHE A 439 28.71 46.25 -25.32
C PHE A 439 28.35 45.26 -26.43
N THR A 440 29.33 44.46 -26.84
CA THR A 440 29.11 43.37 -27.80
C THR A 440 28.37 42.22 -27.10
N TYR A 441 27.40 41.62 -27.77
CA TYR A 441 26.64 40.51 -27.27
C TYR A 441 27.51 39.27 -27.04
N VAL A 442 27.33 38.64 -25.89
CA VAL A 442 27.91 37.34 -25.53
C VAL A 442 26.78 36.46 -25.02
N SER A 443 26.63 35.24 -25.56
CA SER A 443 25.60 34.31 -25.17
C SER A 443 25.77 33.81 -23.72
N LEU A 444 24.71 33.34 -23.09
CA LEU A 444 24.78 32.80 -21.71
C LEU A 444 25.69 31.56 -21.62
N PRO A 445 25.67 30.60 -22.57
CA PRO A 445 26.63 29.49 -22.61
C PRO A 445 28.10 29.94 -22.67
N GLU A 446 28.44 30.84 -23.59
CA GLU A 446 29.80 31.38 -23.74
C GLU A 446 30.25 32.12 -22.46
N LEU A 447 29.33 32.87 -21.84
CA LEU A 447 29.61 33.57 -20.60
C LEU A 447 29.90 32.62 -19.45
N LYS A 448 29.18 31.50 -19.39
CA LYS A 448 29.41 30.44 -18.39
C LYS A 448 30.78 29.81 -18.57
N GLU A 449 31.13 29.39 -19.78
CA GLU A 449 32.43 28.80 -20.10
C GLU A 449 33.59 29.76 -19.75
N TYR A 450 33.44 31.05 -20.07
CA TYR A 450 34.44 32.06 -19.74
C TYR A 450 34.66 32.21 -18.22
N LEU A 451 33.61 32.16 -17.43
CA LEU A 451 33.71 32.26 -15.99
C LEU A 451 34.23 30.96 -15.31
N GLU A 452 34.02 29.79 -15.93
CA GLU A 452 34.60 28.53 -15.48
C GLU A 452 36.12 28.46 -15.76
N LEU A 453 36.60 29.06 -16.86
CA LEU A 453 38.02 29.16 -17.19
C LEU A 453 38.80 30.14 -16.30
N GLN A 454 38.09 31.04 -15.57
CA GLN A 454 38.71 32.00 -14.65
C GLN A 454 38.81 31.53 -13.20
N LYS A 455 38.19 30.37 -12.87
CA LYS A 455 38.28 29.73 -11.57
C LYS A 455 39.40 28.69 -11.54
#